data_b300a0562c3c12d9ad76b782d5887af5
#
_entry.id   b300a0562c3c12d9ad76b782d5887af5
#
_cell.length_a   1.000
_cell.length_b   1.000
_cell.length_c   1.000
_cell.angle_alpha   90.00
_cell.angle_beta   90.00
_cell.angle_gamma   90.00
#
_symmetry.space_group_name_H-M   'P 1'
#
loop_
_entity.id
_entity.type
_entity.pdbx_description
1 polymer ?
#
loop_
_entity_poly.entity_id
_entity_poly.type
_entity_poly.pdbx_seq_one_letter_code
_entity_poly.pdbx_strand_id
1 'polypeptide(L)'
;MTCATCARIVEQALKSIEGVEFASVNLATSTGFILAEREIDFETIKKAVEEVGYGVELSVSQDVEARRFAQARRNLLLAWFATGPLMALMLSHMIFHTRQLLWLEFALSTFVIFYVGRKTIRGATIALFHKHANMDVLISLGAISSWLTGLLSLLKLPVNSFAAVGAMIVAFHITGRFIESYLRDRAAKQLKALLQLQAKQARVLVDSKEIFLPIEAVKEGFVVAVNPSERIPVDGVIVQGVSLID
;
A
#
# COMPACT_ATOMS: atom_id res chain seq x y z
N MET A 1 1.03 2.32 -2.86
CA MET A 1 2.50 2.53 -2.75
C MET A 1 3.06 1.59 -1.70
N THR A 2 4.26 1.02 -1.92
CA THR A 2 4.79 -0.03 -1.01
C THR A 2 6.27 0.16 -0.67
N CYS A 3 6.95 1.17 -1.23
CA CYS A 3 8.35 1.43 -0.94
C CYS A 3 8.66 2.93 -0.93
N ALA A 4 9.76 3.31 -0.25
CA ALA A 4 10.19 4.71 -0.17
C ALA A 4 10.46 5.32 -1.56
N THR A 5 11.01 4.53 -2.48
CA THR A 5 11.23 4.96 -3.87
C THR A 5 9.91 5.27 -4.57
N CYS A 6 8.87 4.45 -4.33
CA CYS A 6 7.53 4.69 -4.90
C CYS A 6 6.91 5.98 -4.36
N ALA A 7 7.06 6.26 -3.07
CA ALA A 7 6.58 7.52 -2.47
C ALA A 7 7.30 8.74 -3.07
N ARG A 8 8.62 8.65 -3.26
CA ARG A 8 9.42 9.73 -3.88
C ARG A 8 9.02 10.01 -5.32
N ILE A 9 8.71 8.98 -6.11
CA ILE A 9 8.26 9.14 -7.50
C ILE A 9 6.92 9.89 -7.54
N VAL A 10 5.96 9.51 -6.69
CA VAL A 10 4.68 10.21 -6.61
C VAL A 10 4.87 11.65 -6.12
N GLU A 11 5.76 11.88 -5.14
CA GLU A 11 6.07 13.22 -4.66
C GLU A 11 6.67 14.10 -5.76
N GLN A 12 7.57 13.57 -6.59
CA GLN A 12 8.11 14.28 -7.74
C GLN A 12 7.04 14.58 -8.80
N ALA A 13 6.14 13.64 -9.08
CA ALA A 13 5.04 13.85 -9.99
C ALA A 13 4.08 14.95 -9.49
N LEU A 14 3.82 14.99 -8.18
CA LEU A 14 3.01 16.08 -7.59
C LEU A 14 3.71 17.43 -7.65
N LYS A 15 5.03 17.48 -7.42
CA LYS A 15 5.84 18.71 -7.54
C LYS A 15 5.96 19.23 -8.96
N SER A 16 5.76 18.39 -9.97
CA SER A 16 5.80 18.83 -11.38
C SER A 16 4.51 19.51 -11.85
N ILE A 17 3.46 19.51 -11.03
CA ILE A 17 2.20 20.20 -11.33
C ILE A 17 2.41 21.72 -11.18
N GLU A 18 2.02 22.47 -12.18
CA GLU A 18 2.13 23.93 -12.17
C GLU A 18 1.32 24.57 -11.04
N GLY A 19 1.99 25.38 -10.20
CA GLY A 19 1.39 26.04 -9.05
C GLY A 19 1.53 25.25 -7.73
N VAL A 20 2.22 24.10 -7.72
CA VAL A 20 2.57 23.37 -6.49
C VAL A 20 3.89 23.89 -5.94
N GLU A 21 3.85 24.48 -4.75
CA GLU A 21 5.06 24.92 -4.03
C GLU A 21 5.72 23.77 -3.28
N PHE A 22 4.91 22.93 -2.64
CA PHE A 22 5.39 21.84 -1.83
C PHE A 22 4.49 20.62 -1.98
N ALA A 23 5.10 19.43 -2.07
CA ALA A 23 4.40 18.17 -2.00
C ALA A 23 5.18 17.21 -1.09
N SER A 24 4.47 16.45 -0.31
CA SER A 24 5.03 15.39 0.56
C SER A 24 4.11 14.19 0.55
N VAL A 25 4.71 13.00 0.49
CA VAL A 25 3.97 11.74 0.46
C VAL A 25 4.33 10.89 1.67
N ASN A 26 3.35 10.64 2.51
CA ASN A 26 3.50 9.76 3.65
C ASN A 26 3.21 8.31 3.25
N LEU A 27 4.25 7.48 3.28
CA LEU A 27 4.16 6.07 2.94
C LEU A 27 3.33 5.27 3.95
N ALA A 28 3.41 5.60 5.23
CA ALA A 28 2.73 4.85 6.30
C ALA A 28 1.20 4.99 6.22
N THR A 29 0.72 6.21 5.97
CA THR A 29 -0.71 6.51 5.82
C THR A 29 -1.20 6.41 4.38
N SER A 30 -0.28 6.31 3.41
CA SER A 30 -0.57 6.37 1.96
C SER A 30 -1.30 7.66 1.56
N THR A 31 -1.01 8.76 2.25
CA THR A 31 -1.57 10.08 1.97
C THR A 31 -0.53 10.98 1.33
N GLY A 32 -0.97 11.85 0.42
CA GLY A 32 -0.19 12.93 -0.14
C GLY A 32 -0.69 14.27 0.38
N PHE A 33 0.23 15.16 0.72
CA PHE A 33 -0.03 16.55 1.05
C PHE A 33 0.55 17.43 -0.05
N ILE A 34 -0.24 18.40 -0.51
CA ILE A 34 0.15 19.38 -1.52
C ILE A 34 -0.14 20.78 -0.97
N LEU A 35 0.85 21.65 -1.05
CA LEU A 35 0.70 23.08 -0.85
C LEU A 35 0.82 23.74 -2.21
N ALA A 36 -0.19 24.49 -2.60
CA ALA A 36 -0.26 25.16 -3.89
C ALA A 36 -0.67 26.63 -3.74
N GLU A 37 -0.18 27.50 -4.59
CA GLU A 37 -0.50 28.93 -4.63
C GLU A 37 -1.96 29.19 -5.10
N ARG A 38 -2.51 28.24 -5.85
CA ARG A 38 -3.88 28.30 -6.39
C ARG A 38 -4.60 26.98 -6.19
N GLU A 39 -5.91 27.01 -6.24
CA GLU A 39 -6.72 25.79 -6.22
C GLU A 39 -6.40 24.94 -7.47
N ILE A 40 -6.00 23.68 -7.22
CA ILE A 40 -5.66 22.73 -8.28
C ILE A 40 -6.81 21.72 -8.39
N ASP A 41 -7.30 21.54 -9.61
CA ASP A 41 -8.34 20.55 -9.87
C ASP A 41 -7.86 19.13 -9.57
N PHE A 42 -8.72 18.35 -8.91
CA PHE A 42 -8.43 16.96 -8.53
C PHE A 42 -8.07 16.08 -9.73
N GLU A 43 -8.67 16.30 -10.90
CA GLU A 43 -8.35 15.54 -12.10
C GLU A 43 -6.91 15.79 -12.59
N THR A 44 -6.36 16.98 -12.37
CA THR A 44 -4.95 17.29 -12.66
C THR A 44 -4.02 16.51 -11.74
N ILE A 45 -4.33 16.48 -10.44
CA ILE A 45 -3.57 15.69 -9.45
C ILE A 45 -3.63 14.20 -9.78
N LYS A 46 -4.82 13.72 -10.09
CA LYS A 46 -5.06 12.32 -10.43
C LYS A 46 -4.28 11.92 -11.68
N LYS A 47 -4.32 12.72 -12.73
CA LYS A 47 -3.60 12.48 -13.98
C LYS A 47 -2.08 12.40 -13.76
N ALA A 48 -1.49 13.33 -13.03
CA ALA A 48 -0.07 13.35 -12.74
C ALA A 48 0.38 12.10 -11.97
N VAL A 49 -0.44 11.60 -11.03
CA VAL A 49 -0.14 10.39 -10.27
C VAL A 49 -0.41 9.12 -11.08
N GLU A 50 -1.40 9.10 -11.96
CA GLU A 50 -1.70 7.99 -12.86
C GLU A 50 -0.61 7.82 -13.94
N GLU A 51 -0.01 8.91 -14.42
CA GLU A 51 1.11 8.88 -15.37
C GLU A 51 2.32 8.14 -14.83
N VAL A 52 2.56 8.19 -13.52
CA VAL A 52 3.62 7.41 -12.86
C VAL A 52 3.14 6.04 -12.36
N GLY A 53 1.92 5.63 -12.73
CA GLY A 53 1.38 4.29 -12.51
C GLY A 53 0.73 4.06 -11.14
N TYR A 54 0.36 5.13 -10.41
CA TYR A 54 -0.33 5.06 -9.12
C TYR A 54 -1.72 5.65 -9.22
N GLY A 55 -2.66 5.15 -8.41
CA GLY A 55 -4.02 5.70 -8.30
C GLY A 55 -4.15 6.62 -7.10
N VAL A 56 -5.02 7.63 -7.23
CA VAL A 56 -5.40 8.57 -6.16
C VAL A 56 -6.88 8.50 -5.90
N GLU A 57 -7.26 8.57 -4.64
CA GLU A 57 -8.65 8.67 -4.18
C GLU A 57 -8.75 9.79 -3.15
N LEU A 58 -9.81 10.62 -3.21
CA LEU A 58 -10.04 11.75 -2.31
C LEU A 58 -10.38 11.36 -0.86
N SER A 59 -10.78 10.13 -0.64
CA SER A 59 -11.05 9.62 0.70
C SER A 59 -10.69 8.15 0.81
N VAL A 60 -10.03 7.80 1.91
CA VAL A 60 -9.84 6.40 2.30
C VAL A 60 -11.10 5.95 3.01
N SER A 61 -12.08 5.44 2.26
CA SER A 61 -13.22 4.79 2.88
C SER A 61 -12.76 3.47 3.52
N GLN A 62 -13.30 3.13 4.70
CA GLN A 62 -13.01 1.85 5.38
C GLN A 62 -13.31 0.65 4.49
N ASP A 63 -14.26 0.78 3.56
CA ASP A 63 -14.62 -0.24 2.58
C ASP A 63 -13.52 -0.53 1.56
N VAL A 64 -12.73 0.47 1.18
CA VAL A 64 -11.61 0.29 0.21
C VAL A 64 -10.48 -0.51 0.86
N GLU A 65 -10.14 -0.21 2.12
CA GLU A 65 -9.12 -0.97 2.86
C GLU A 65 -9.55 -2.42 3.10
N ALA A 66 -10.80 -2.63 3.51
CA ALA A 66 -11.36 -3.96 3.69
C ALA A 66 -11.33 -4.78 2.39
N ARG A 67 -11.68 -4.17 1.26
CA ARG A 67 -11.61 -4.81 -0.07
C ARG A 67 -10.18 -5.14 -0.48
N ARG A 68 -9.22 -4.22 -0.24
CA ARG A 68 -7.78 -4.44 -0.50
C ARG A 68 -7.25 -5.62 0.32
N PHE A 69 -7.59 -5.69 1.59
CA PHE A 69 -7.19 -6.78 2.48
C PHE A 69 -7.80 -8.13 2.06
N ALA A 70 -9.11 -8.16 1.76
CA ALA A 70 -9.79 -9.35 1.27
C ALA A 70 -9.17 -9.86 -0.04
N GLN A 71 -8.80 -8.94 -0.96
CA GLN A 71 -8.14 -9.29 -2.21
C GLN A 71 -6.71 -9.82 -1.97
N ALA A 72 -5.95 -9.22 -1.05
CA ALA A 72 -4.62 -9.69 -0.69
C ALA A 72 -4.67 -11.09 -0.08
N ARG A 73 -5.62 -11.35 0.82
CA ARG A 73 -5.87 -12.68 1.41
C ARG A 73 -6.23 -13.72 0.35
N ARG A 74 -7.13 -13.37 -0.58
CA ARG A 74 -7.51 -14.27 -1.68
C ARG A 74 -6.32 -14.62 -2.56
N ASN A 75 -5.51 -13.64 -2.93
CA ASN A 75 -4.32 -13.87 -3.75
C ASN A 75 -3.29 -14.73 -3.02
N LEU A 76 -3.12 -14.54 -1.72
CA LEU A 76 -2.27 -15.39 -0.87
C LEU A 76 -2.73 -16.84 -0.88
N LEU A 77 -4.03 -17.07 -0.64
CA LEU A 77 -4.61 -18.42 -0.65
C LEU A 77 -4.47 -19.10 -2.02
N LEU A 78 -4.74 -18.37 -3.11
CA LEU A 78 -4.56 -18.90 -4.48
C LEU A 78 -3.10 -19.22 -4.78
N ALA A 79 -2.15 -18.37 -4.33
CA ALA A 79 -0.73 -18.61 -4.52
C ALA A 79 -0.32 -19.92 -3.84
N TRP A 80 -0.65 -20.11 -2.58
CA TRP A 80 -0.25 -21.30 -1.81
C TRP A 80 -1.02 -22.55 -2.22
N PHE A 81 -2.30 -22.43 -2.60
CA PHE A 81 -3.09 -23.54 -3.10
C PHE A 81 -2.49 -24.13 -4.40
N ALA A 82 -1.95 -23.28 -5.26
CA ALA A 82 -1.28 -23.73 -6.48
C ALA A 82 0.19 -24.14 -6.25
N THR A 83 0.92 -23.40 -5.40
CA THR A 83 2.35 -23.63 -5.16
C THR A 83 2.59 -24.83 -4.21
N GLY A 84 1.68 -25.14 -3.30
CA GLY A 84 1.80 -26.30 -2.41
C GLY A 84 1.90 -27.64 -3.17
N PRO A 85 0.93 -27.97 -4.05
CA PRO A 85 1.02 -29.14 -4.93
C PRO A 85 2.25 -29.11 -5.84
N LEU A 86 2.62 -27.92 -6.34
CA LEU A 86 3.82 -27.76 -7.18
C LEU A 86 5.10 -28.15 -6.44
N MET A 87 5.23 -27.76 -5.17
CA MET A 87 6.35 -28.19 -4.32
C MET A 87 6.38 -29.71 -4.14
N ALA A 88 5.23 -30.32 -3.91
CA ALA A 88 5.11 -31.77 -3.80
C ALA A 88 5.52 -32.49 -5.10
N LEU A 89 5.09 -31.95 -6.26
CA LEU A 89 5.48 -32.45 -7.58
C LEU A 89 6.98 -32.32 -7.82
N MET A 90 7.56 -31.16 -7.50
CA MET A 90 9.02 -30.92 -7.63
C MET A 90 9.80 -31.90 -6.74
N LEU A 91 9.36 -32.13 -5.51
CA LEU A 91 10.01 -33.05 -4.60
C LEU A 91 9.90 -34.50 -5.10
N SER A 92 8.72 -34.91 -5.60
CA SER A 92 8.53 -36.24 -6.20
C SER A 92 9.40 -36.44 -7.45
N HIS A 93 9.54 -35.42 -8.28
CA HIS A 93 10.44 -35.45 -9.45
C HIS A 93 11.91 -35.64 -9.02
N MET A 94 12.33 -34.94 -7.98
CA MET A 94 13.68 -35.04 -7.45
C MET A 94 13.99 -36.43 -6.88
N ILE A 95 13.01 -37.07 -6.21
CA ILE A 95 13.18 -38.39 -5.58
C ILE A 95 13.00 -39.53 -6.59
N PHE A 96 11.97 -39.47 -7.42
CA PHE A 96 11.57 -40.58 -8.30
C PHE A 96 11.95 -40.42 -9.76
N HIS A 97 12.61 -39.31 -10.15
CA HIS A 97 13.02 -38.99 -11.53
C HIS A 97 11.89 -39.09 -12.58
N THR A 98 10.64 -38.86 -12.17
CA THR A 98 9.44 -39.01 -13.02
C THR A 98 9.26 -37.76 -13.91
N ARG A 99 9.68 -37.82 -15.18
CA ARG A 99 9.47 -36.74 -16.17
C ARG A 99 8.02 -36.59 -16.65
N GLN A 100 7.11 -37.50 -16.30
CA GLN A 100 5.76 -37.53 -16.85
C GLN A 100 4.87 -36.35 -16.43
N LEU A 101 5.20 -35.69 -15.32
CA LEU A 101 4.41 -34.57 -14.74
C LEU A 101 4.97 -33.18 -15.03
N LEU A 102 6.03 -33.06 -15.86
CA LEU A 102 6.62 -31.78 -16.21
C LEU A 102 5.61 -30.77 -16.83
N TRP A 103 4.66 -31.25 -17.60
CA TRP A 103 3.61 -30.42 -18.17
C TRP A 103 2.72 -29.80 -17.10
N LEU A 104 2.34 -30.59 -16.10
CA LEU A 104 1.52 -30.11 -14.98
C LEU A 104 2.29 -29.11 -14.12
N GLU A 105 3.56 -29.38 -13.84
CA GLU A 105 4.45 -28.47 -13.14
C GLU A 105 4.57 -27.14 -13.89
N PHE A 106 4.80 -27.18 -15.19
CA PHE A 106 4.90 -25.98 -16.02
C PHE A 106 3.58 -25.22 -16.10
N ALA A 107 2.45 -25.90 -16.24
CA ALA A 107 1.13 -25.28 -16.28
C ALA A 107 0.79 -24.57 -14.95
N LEU A 108 1.04 -25.23 -13.82
CA LEU A 108 0.82 -24.65 -12.49
C LEU A 108 1.76 -23.46 -12.22
N SER A 109 3.04 -23.58 -12.59
CA SER A 109 3.99 -22.47 -12.43
C SER A 109 3.60 -21.28 -13.31
N THR A 110 3.15 -21.51 -14.54
CA THR A 110 2.63 -20.47 -15.44
C THR A 110 1.43 -19.75 -14.81
N PHE A 111 0.49 -20.51 -14.26
CA PHE A 111 -0.68 -19.95 -13.56
C PHE A 111 -0.26 -19.06 -12.38
N VAL A 112 0.66 -19.54 -11.52
CA VAL A 112 1.12 -18.77 -10.36
C VAL A 112 1.84 -17.49 -10.80
N ILE A 113 2.79 -17.59 -11.73
CA ILE A 113 3.61 -16.45 -12.15
C ILE A 113 2.77 -15.40 -12.87
N PHE A 114 1.98 -15.78 -13.88
CA PHE A 114 1.30 -14.81 -14.76
C PHE A 114 -0.10 -14.41 -14.28
N TYR A 115 -0.85 -15.31 -13.66
CA TYR A 115 -2.19 -14.99 -13.16
C TYR A 115 -2.16 -14.44 -11.73
N VAL A 116 -1.55 -15.15 -10.80
CA VAL A 116 -1.52 -14.73 -9.40
C VAL A 116 -0.53 -13.59 -9.21
N GLY A 117 0.65 -13.67 -9.84
CA GLY A 117 1.72 -12.67 -9.84
C GLY A 117 1.49 -11.46 -10.75
N ARG A 118 0.34 -11.37 -11.45
CA ARG A 118 0.07 -10.31 -12.42
C ARG A 118 0.29 -8.88 -11.93
N LYS A 119 0.00 -8.61 -10.64
CA LYS A 119 0.22 -7.28 -10.04
C LYS A 119 1.70 -6.96 -9.93
N THR A 120 2.52 -7.93 -9.56
CA THR A 120 3.98 -7.81 -9.47
C THR A 120 4.58 -7.59 -10.86
N ILE A 121 4.16 -8.38 -11.86
CA ILE A 121 4.64 -8.22 -13.25
C ILE A 121 4.22 -6.85 -13.80
N ARG A 122 2.97 -6.42 -13.58
CA ARG A 122 2.53 -5.08 -14.00
C ARG A 122 3.32 -3.97 -13.30
N GLY A 123 3.60 -4.11 -12.00
CA GLY A 123 4.44 -3.17 -11.26
C GLY A 123 5.86 -3.12 -11.82
N ALA A 124 6.43 -4.26 -12.17
CA ALA A 124 7.75 -4.37 -12.81
C ALA A 124 7.78 -3.71 -14.19
N THR A 125 6.77 -3.95 -15.04
CA THR A 125 6.71 -3.33 -16.38
C THR A 125 6.60 -1.81 -16.30
N ILE A 126 5.73 -1.27 -15.43
CA ILE A 126 5.61 0.17 -15.20
C ILE A 126 6.95 0.76 -14.74
N ALA A 127 7.61 0.12 -13.78
CA ALA A 127 8.90 0.58 -13.26
C ALA A 127 9.98 0.62 -14.35
N LEU A 128 10.05 -0.42 -15.19
CA LEU A 128 11.00 -0.48 -16.32
C LEU A 128 10.73 0.61 -17.37
N PHE A 129 9.47 0.86 -17.72
CA PHE A 129 9.12 1.94 -18.63
C PHE A 129 9.57 3.33 -18.11
N HIS A 130 9.52 3.54 -16.81
CA HIS A 130 9.98 4.78 -16.18
C HIS A 130 11.48 4.75 -15.79
N LYS A 131 12.26 3.77 -16.32
CA LYS A 131 13.71 3.64 -16.14
C LYS A 131 14.16 3.58 -14.68
N HIS A 132 13.34 3.01 -13.81
CA HIS A 132 13.74 2.74 -12.42
C HIS A 132 13.51 1.28 -12.06
N ALA A 133 14.36 0.76 -11.20
CA ALA A 133 14.23 -0.58 -10.68
C ALA A 133 13.58 -0.55 -9.29
N ASN A 134 12.63 -1.44 -9.08
CA ASN A 134 12.01 -1.68 -7.80
C ASN A 134 12.05 -3.18 -7.47
N MET A 135 11.57 -3.55 -6.29
CA MET A 135 11.51 -4.95 -5.85
C MET A 135 10.69 -5.83 -6.82
N ASP A 136 9.62 -5.28 -7.42
CA ASP A 136 8.78 -6.02 -8.37
C ASP A 136 9.56 -6.39 -9.64
N VAL A 137 10.48 -5.54 -10.10
CA VAL A 137 11.38 -5.82 -11.25
C VAL A 137 12.28 -7.01 -10.93
N LEU A 138 12.93 -6.99 -9.77
CA LEU A 138 13.84 -8.08 -9.38
C LEU A 138 13.11 -9.42 -9.27
N ILE A 139 11.94 -9.43 -8.61
CA ILE A 139 11.11 -10.63 -8.44
C ILE A 139 10.60 -11.14 -9.78
N SER A 140 10.11 -10.25 -10.66
CA SER A 140 9.61 -10.62 -11.97
C SER A 140 10.73 -11.18 -12.87
N LEU A 141 11.91 -10.57 -12.83
CA LEU A 141 13.06 -11.05 -13.57
C LEU A 141 13.45 -12.48 -13.13
N GLY A 142 13.58 -12.72 -11.83
CA GLY A 142 13.89 -14.04 -11.29
C GLY A 142 12.83 -15.09 -11.62
N ALA A 143 11.54 -14.74 -11.46
CA ALA A 143 10.44 -15.65 -11.74
C ALA A 143 10.32 -16.00 -13.23
N ILE A 144 10.45 -15.01 -14.13
CA ILE A 144 10.39 -15.22 -15.59
C ILE A 144 11.60 -16.00 -16.08
N SER A 145 12.81 -15.71 -15.58
CA SER A 145 14.03 -16.46 -15.93
C SER A 145 13.89 -17.93 -15.52
N SER A 146 13.40 -18.20 -14.30
CA SER A 146 13.14 -19.57 -13.84
C SER A 146 12.06 -20.27 -14.68
N TRP A 147 10.98 -19.59 -15.03
CA TRP A 147 9.92 -20.09 -15.90
C TRP A 147 10.44 -20.43 -17.29
N LEU A 148 11.34 -19.61 -17.85
CA LEU A 148 11.96 -19.84 -19.16
C LEU A 148 12.76 -21.15 -19.18
N THR A 149 13.46 -21.51 -18.10
CA THR A 149 14.15 -22.81 -18.03
C THR A 149 13.17 -23.98 -18.13
N GLY A 150 11.96 -23.84 -17.54
CA GLY A 150 10.89 -24.82 -17.67
C GLY A 150 10.42 -24.97 -19.11
N LEU A 151 10.25 -23.88 -19.84
CA LEU A 151 9.91 -23.89 -21.26
C LEU A 151 11.00 -24.59 -22.09
N LEU A 152 12.27 -24.26 -21.86
CA LEU A 152 13.40 -24.89 -22.56
C LEU A 152 13.49 -26.40 -22.25
N SER A 153 13.21 -26.81 -21.03
CA SER A 153 13.15 -28.23 -20.64
C SER A 153 12.01 -28.97 -21.35
N LEU A 154 10.84 -28.35 -21.54
CA LEU A 154 9.75 -28.91 -22.33
C LEU A 154 10.08 -29.05 -23.80
N LEU A 155 10.88 -28.16 -24.36
CA LEU A 155 11.42 -28.24 -25.72
C LEU A 155 12.55 -29.28 -25.86
N LYS A 156 12.77 -30.10 -24.81
CA LYS A 156 13.78 -31.18 -24.75
C LYS A 156 15.23 -30.69 -24.87
N LEU A 157 15.47 -29.41 -24.59
CA LEU A 157 16.83 -28.91 -24.46
C LEU A 157 17.48 -29.46 -23.17
N PRO A 158 18.82 -29.60 -23.12
CA PRO A 158 19.56 -30.17 -21.99
C PRO A 158 19.61 -29.17 -20.80
N VAL A 159 18.46 -28.69 -20.37
CA VAL A 159 18.29 -27.74 -19.26
C VAL A 159 17.30 -28.31 -18.25
N ASN A 160 17.65 -28.26 -16.98
CA ASN A 160 16.71 -28.63 -15.91
C ASN A 160 15.65 -27.56 -15.74
N SER A 161 14.39 -27.99 -15.48
CA SER A 161 13.29 -27.07 -15.18
C SER A 161 13.40 -26.49 -13.79
N PHE A 162 13.42 -25.16 -13.70
CA PHE A 162 13.29 -24.40 -12.45
C PHE A 162 11.96 -23.63 -12.38
N ALA A 163 10.97 -23.97 -13.19
CA ALA A 163 9.69 -23.27 -13.26
C ALA A 163 8.97 -23.25 -11.90
N ALA A 164 9.03 -24.33 -11.14
CA ALA A 164 8.50 -24.41 -9.79
C ALA A 164 9.17 -23.40 -8.83
N VAL A 165 10.48 -23.20 -8.95
CA VAL A 165 11.23 -22.21 -8.16
C VAL A 165 10.74 -20.80 -8.48
N GLY A 166 10.47 -20.47 -9.74
CA GLY A 166 9.89 -19.20 -10.14
C GLY A 166 8.52 -18.93 -9.52
N ALA A 167 7.66 -19.95 -9.47
CA ALA A 167 6.37 -19.87 -8.81
C ALA A 167 6.51 -19.68 -7.28
N MET A 168 7.47 -20.36 -6.64
CA MET A 168 7.79 -20.17 -5.22
C MET A 168 8.24 -18.74 -4.91
N ILE A 169 9.11 -18.17 -5.72
CA ILE A 169 9.57 -16.77 -5.60
C ILE A 169 8.36 -15.83 -5.56
N VAL A 170 7.40 -16.00 -6.47
CA VAL A 170 6.18 -15.20 -6.53
C VAL A 170 5.29 -15.44 -5.29
N ALA A 171 5.12 -16.68 -4.87
CA ALA A 171 4.32 -17.01 -3.69
C ALA A 171 4.89 -16.42 -2.39
N PHE A 172 6.20 -16.53 -2.18
CA PHE A 172 6.88 -15.90 -1.04
C PHE A 172 6.81 -14.37 -1.10
N HIS A 173 6.97 -13.78 -2.28
CA HIS A 173 6.81 -12.34 -2.45
C HIS A 173 5.39 -11.87 -2.06
N ILE A 174 4.35 -12.55 -2.53
CA ILE A 174 2.96 -12.24 -2.17
C ILE A 174 2.74 -12.40 -0.66
N THR A 175 3.35 -13.41 -0.04
CA THR A 175 3.29 -13.63 1.40
C THR A 175 3.94 -12.48 2.16
N GLY A 176 5.13 -12.06 1.76
CA GLY A 176 5.83 -10.92 2.36
C GLY A 176 5.01 -9.62 2.26
N ARG A 177 4.43 -9.36 1.10
CA ARG A 177 3.55 -8.19 0.90
C ARG A 177 2.27 -8.26 1.73
N PHE A 178 1.71 -9.44 1.92
CA PHE A 178 0.55 -9.61 2.80
C PHE A 178 0.90 -9.31 4.26
N ILE A 179 2.03 -9.87 4.75
CA ILE A 179 2.50 -9.61 6.13
C ILE A 179 2.80 -8.12 6.32
N GLU A 180 3.49 -7.49 5.38
CA GLU A 180 3.76 -6.04 5.41
C GLU A 180 2.47 -5.23 5.48
N SER A 181 1.49 -5.54 4.63
CA SER A 181 0.19 -4.87 4.62
C SER A 181 -0.56 -5.06 5.93
N TYR A 182 -0.55 -6.27 6.49
CA TYR A 182 -1.18 -6.60 7.77
C TYR A 182 -0.57 -5.82 8.94
N LEU A 183 0.77 -5.79 9.02
CA LEU A 183 1.47 -5.06 10.09
C LEU A 183 1.25 -3.56 9.99
N ARG A 184 1.25 -3.01 8.77
CA ARG A 184 0.98 -1.60 8.52
C ARG A 184 -0.44 -1.21 8.93
N ASP A 185 -1.45 -2.01 8.56
CA ASP A 185 -2.85 -1.79 8.94
C ASP A 185 -3.01 -1.81 10.47
N ARG A 186 -2.35 -2.76 11.15
CA ARG A 186 -2.39 -2.85 12.62
C ARG A 186 -1.75 -1.63 13.28
N ALA A 187 -0.60 -1.17 12.78
CA ALA A 187 0.06 0.03 13.31
C ALA A 187 -0.79 1.30 13.07
N ALA A 188 -1.38 1.43 11.87
CA ALA A 188 -2.26 2.55 11.54
C ALA A 188 -3.52 2.59 12.43
N LYS A 189 -4.13 1.44 12.74
CA LYS A 189 -5.27 1.37 13.66
C LYS A 189 -4.91 1.80 15.07
N GLN A 190 -3.76 1.41 15.59
CA GLN A 190 -3.30 1.84 16.91
C GLN A 190 -3.05 3.34 16.95
N LEU A 191 -2.40 3.91 15.94
CA LEU A 191 -2.18 5.34 15.83
C LEU A 191 -3.51 6.11 15.72
N LYS A 192 -4.45 5.61 14.91
CA LYS A 192 -5.78 6.21 14.77
C LYS A 192 -6.57 6.19 16.08
N ALA A 193 -6.46 5.13 16.88
CA ALA A 193 -7.07 5.05 18.20
C ALA A 193 -6.53 6.14 19.15
N LEU A 194 -5.22 6.42 19.10
CA LEU A 194 -4.63 7.53 19.86
C LEU A 194 -5.10 8.89 19.35
N LEU A 195 -5.16 9.09 18.03
CA LEU A 195 -5.66 10.34 17.43
C LEU A 195 -7.17 10.57 17.69
N GLN A 196 -7.94 9.49 17.84
CA GLN A 196 -9.37 9.61 18.23
C GLN A 196 -9.56 10.07 19.69
N LEU A 197 -8.50 10.03 20.50
CA LEU A 197 -8.51 10.60 21.85
C LEU A 197 -8.46 12.14 21.83
N GLN A 198 -8.04 12.77 20.73
CA GLN A 198 -8.09 14.22 20.59
C GLN A 198 -9.54 14.68 20.33
N ALA A 199 -9.92 15.81 20.95
CA ALA A 199 -11.18 16.45 20.65
C ALA A 199 -11.18 16.87 19.17
N LYS A 200 -12.28 16.71 18.47
CA LYS A 200 -12.42 17.11 17.05
C LYS A 200 -12.96 18.51 16.88
N GLN A 201 -13.60 19.04 17.90
CA GLN A 201 -14.23 20.35 17.91
C GLN A 201 -13.95 21.04 19.23
N ALA A 202 -13.82 22.34 19.18
CA ALA A 202 -13.72 23.22 20.33
C ALA A 202 -14.99 24.09 20.43
N ARG A 203 -15.45 24.30 21.65
CA ARG A 203 -16.58 25.19 21.96
C ARG A 203 -16.00 26.58 22.20
N VAL A 204 -16.10 27.43 21.18
CA VAL A 204 -15.57 28.80 21.22
C VAL A 204 -16.69 29.78 21.62
N LEU A 205 -16.38 30.70 22.53
CA LEU A 205 -17.28 31.79 22.94
C LEU A 205 -17.06 33.00 22.00
N VAL A 206 -18.09 33.34 21.23
CA VAL A 206 -18.12 34.53 20.36
C VAL A 206 -19.35 35.34 20.75
N ASP A 207 -19.17 36.56 21.19
CA ASP A 207 -20.27 37.46 21.61
C ASP A 207 -21.25 36.79 22.65
N SER A 208 -20.70 36.08 23.63
CA SER A 208 -21.44 35.35 24.65
C SER A 208 -22.26 34.16 24.12
N LYS A 209 -22.07 33.75 22.87
CA LYS A 209 -22.68 32.55 22.29
C LYS A 209 -21.63 31.46 22.13
N GLU A 210 -22.01 30.23 22.42
CA GLU A 210 -21.18 29.06 22.22
C GLU A 210 -21.32 28.58 20.77
N ILE A 211 -20.20 28.50 20.07
CA ILE A 211 -20.13 27.99 18.70
C ILE A 211 -19.14 26.82 18.67
N PHE A 212 -19.54 25.71 18.06
CA PHE A 212 -18.64 24.57 17.83
C PHE A 212 -17.83 24.79 16.56
N LEU A 213 -16.53 24.88 16.71
CA LEU A 213 -15.58 24.99 15.60
C LEU A 213 -14.67 23.76 15.53
N PRO A 214 -14.30 23.30 14.32
CA PRO A 214 -13.21 22.36 14.18
C PRO A 214 -11.94 22.90 14.82
N ILE A 215 -11.12 22.04 15.42
CA ILE A 215 -9.90 22.46 16.13
C ILE A 215 -8.96 23.27 15.22
N GLU A 216 -8.90 22.88 13.95
CA GLU A 216 -8.07 23.52 12.93
C GLU A 216 -8.49 24.98 12.64
N ALA A 217 -9.71 25.35 13.00
CA ALA A 217 -10.25 26.69 12.84
C ALA A 217 -10.08 27.59 14.07
N VAL A 218 -9.62 27.00 15.20
CA VAL A 218 -9.38 27.75 16.44
C VAL A 218 -8.06 28.52 16.32
N LYS A 219 -8.11 29.82 16.60
CA LYS A 219 -6.94 30.72 16.55
C LYS A 219 -6.56 31.22 17.93
N GLU A 220 -5.31 31.64 18.05
CA GLU A 220 -4.84 32.32 19.26
C GLU A 220 -5.73 33.52 19.60
N GLY A 221 -6.05 33.68 20.89
CA GLY A 221 -6.94 34.73 21.39
C GLY A 221 -8.42 34.32 21.46
N PHE A 222 -8.79 33.15 20.97
CA PHE A 222 -10.16 32.66 21.17
C PHE A 222 -10.36 32.15 22.59
N VAL A 223 -11.53 32.43 23.16
CA VAL A 223 -11.96 31.89 24.47
C VAL A 223 -12.70 30.60 24.22
N VAL A 224 -12.21 29.52 24.80
CA VAL A 224 -12.80 28.18 24.66
C VAL A 224 -13.44 27.76 25.95
N ALA A 225 -14.70 27.37 25.91
CA ALA A 225 -15.43 26.82 27.08
C ALA A 225 -15.21 25.29 27.11
N VAL A 226 -14.87 24.81 28.33
CA VAL A 226 -14.70 23.37 28.59
C VAL A 226 -15.58 23.01 29.79
N ASN A 227 -16.50 22.09 29.61
CA ASN A 227 -17.39 21.62 30.68
C ASN A 227 -16.72 20.47 31.47
N PRO A 228 -17.23 20.21 32.69
CA PRO A 228 -16.79 19.05 33.45
C PRO A 228 -16.93 17.76 32.64
N SER A 229 -15.89 16.90 32.68
CA SER A 229 -15.78 15.65 31.92
C SER A 229 -15.57 15.82 30.39
N GLU A 230 -15.43 17.05 29.89
CA GLU A 230 -14.99 17.30 28.52
C GLU A 230 -13.48 17.32 28.45
N ARG A 231 -12.96 16.95 27.29
CA ARG A 231 -11.51 17.03 26.98
C ARG A 231 -11.15 18.46 26.63
N ILE A 232 -10.00 18.92 27.11
CA ILE A 232 -9.41 20.20 26.70
C ILE A 232 -9.03 20.08 25.23
N PRO A 233 -9.63 20.87 24.32
CA PRO A 233 -9.47 20.68 22.89
C PRO A 233 -8.16 21.27 22.33
N VAL A 234 -7.62 22.33 22.94
CA VAL A 234 -6.45 23.08 22.49
C VAL A 234 -5.63 23.53 23.68
N ASP A 235 -4.36 23.79 23.47
CA ASP A 235 -3.49 24.41 24.47
C ASP A 235 -3.94 25.85 24.74
N GLY A 236 -3.88 26.25 25.99
CA GLY A 236 -4.34 27.61 26.36
C GLY A 236 -4.03 27.97 27.81
N VAL A 237 -4.43 29.19 28.19
CA VAL A 237 -4.31 29.71 29.54
C VAL A 237 -5.70 29.82 30.18
N ILE A 238 -5.85 29.34 31.39
CA ILE A 238 -7.14 29.44 32.12
C ILE A 238 -7.43 30.89 32.40
N VAL A 239 -8.53 31.39 31.86
CA VAL A 239 -9.00 32.78 32.06
C VAL A 239 -9.99 32.85 33.21
N GLN A 240 -10.84 31.82 33.33
CA GLN A 240 -11.89 31.77 34.37
C GLN A 240 -12.23 30.31 34.71
N GLY A 241 -12.49 30.05 35.99
CA GLY A 241 -12.94 28.74 36.49
C GLY A 241 -11.82 28.00 37.25
N VAL A 242 -12.23 26.91 37.91
CA VAL A 242 -11.36 25.99 38.65
C VAL A 242 -11.81 24.58 38.36
N SER A 243 -10.90 23.68 38.01
CA SER A 243 -11.19 22.28 37.78
C SER A 243 -9.99 21.40 38.12
N LEU A 244 -10.25 20.12 38.36
CA LEU A 244 -9.22 19.09 38.44
C LEU A 244 -9.04 18.51 37.02
N ILE A 245 -7.82 18.36 36.62
CA ILE A 245 -7.43 17.82 35.31
C ILE A 245 -6.67 16.51 35.53
N ASP A 246 -7.08 15.45 34.86
CA ASP A 246 -6.41 14.14 34.82
C ASP A 246 -5.25 14.14 33.80
#